data_2163ec7b34f56a68df3b5227baa0abfa
#
_entry.id   2163ec7b34f56a68df3b5227baa0abfa
#
_cell.length_a   1.000
_cell.length_b   1.000
_cell.length_c   1.000
_cell.angle_alpha   90.00
_cell.angle_beta   90.00
_cell.angle_gamma   90.00
#
_symmetry.space_group_name_H-M   'P 1'
#
loop_
_entity.id
_entity.type
_entity.pdbx_description
1 polymer ?
#
loop_
_entity_poly.entity_id
_entity_poly.type
_entity_poly.pdbx_seq_one_letter_code
_entity_poly.pdbx_strand_id
1 'polypeptide(L)'
;MRKRNLLCALLAAALCLSPAGCRAQEPAEPEKVTLTVKTPPIGLGNIPGAGEAEVYDMLTAAAERFQAQYDKYDVEFSISRYDYLDEQAQLADKYGTPEAADIFFAGSWNVPLYVKRGWLVPLDDMITPELRSDVDESIWKQNTVGGKVYTLPYHQLQNTLMVNRTMMQAAGLEEYIPQDDSVAHWSTEEFNLICQRLKESLTDENTFAFMMYAANSQGDSHIMTLLRAYGCPLYDENGNFAVNTPEGIQALAWIKEMDQQGITPKGAENLELLDCVNLFYNQQLAMCEGNLTNLWDARNKGVDVFTANFPDPSGAGFCTASSNGFCVFDNGDETKIQVAKDFLSFLLSDGEAMKYTLGTLPVSKSVTQQYQDEIWMLKAYGENTADTVDNIRGSLNWQGVRDVFYRNINDLLTGEKSPEEAAAAIDESCNTALEQGRASDEESGNKED
;
A
#
# COMPACT_ATOMS: atom_id res chain seq x y z
N MET A 1 26.73 83.12 -64.19
CA MET A 1 26.35 83.21 -62.83
C MET A 1 26.27 81.78 -62.21
N ARG A 2 27.28 81.49 -61.46
CA ARG A 2 27.28 80.87 -60.14
C ARG A 2 27.07 79.35 -60.15
N LYS A 3 28.14 78.56 -60.04
CA LYS A 3 28.78 78.05 -58.82
C LYS A 3 27.78 77.63 -57.81
N ARG A 4 27.61 76.33 -57.66
CA ARG A 4 27.34 75.56 -56.40
C ARG A 4 26.78 74.20 -56.80
N ASN A 5 27.53 73.17 -56.55
CA ASN A 5 27.10 71.85 -56.12
C ASN A 5 28.14 70.79 -56.54
N LEU A 6 29.27 70.87 -55.92
CA LEU A 6 30.23 69.79 -55.94
C LEU A 6 30.72 69.57 -54.52
N LEU A 7 29.81 69.08 -53.63
CA LEU A 7 30.20 68.76 -52.29
C LEU A 7 29.17 67.80 -51.60
N CYS A 8 28.59 66.89 -52.33
CA CYS A 8 27.66 65.90 -51.73
C CYS A 8 27.91 64.44 -52.20
N ALA A 9 29.10 64.13 -52.77
CA ALA A 9 29.36 62.78 -53.28
C ALA A 9 30.46 62.02 -52.53
N LEU A 10 30.85 62.41 -51.31
CA LEU A 10 31.96 61.79 -50.59
C LEU A 10 31.66 61.44 -49.14
N LEU A 11 30.37 61.35 -48.74
CA LEU A 11 29.97 60.92 -47.38
C LEU A 11 29.09 59.70 -47.34
N ALA A 12 28.96 58.90 -48.44
CA ALA A 12 28.10 57.73 -48.46
C ALA A 12 28.86 56.38 -48.51
N ALA A 13 30.15 56.34 -48.29
CA ALA A 13 30.95 55.14 -48.37
C ALA A 13 31.61 54.63 -47.06
N ALA A 14 31.21 55.18 -45.89
CA ALA A 14 31.86 54.83 -44.63
C ALA A 14 30.93 54.25 -43.58
N LEU A 15 29.77 53.69 -43.96
CA LEU A 15 28.76 53.16 -43.00
C LEU A 15 28.34 51.71 -43.26
N CYS A 16 29.19 50.87 -43.84
CA CYS A 16 28.88 49.43 -44.04
C CYS A 16 29.99 48.49 -43.57
N LEU A 17 30.60 48.76 -42.42
CA LEU A 17 31.45 47.79 -41.70
C LEU A 17 31.12 47.81 -40.21
N SER A 18 29.86 47.46 -39.86
CA SER A 18 29.56 46.95 -38.54
C SER A 18 29.94 45.47 -38.56
N PRO A 19 30.81 44.97 -37.65
CA PRO A 19 31.00 43.57 -37.48
C PRO A 19 29.65 43.04 -36.92
N ALA A 20 28.98 42.20 -37.66
CA ALA A 20 27.93 41.33 -37.14
C ALA A 20 28.59 40.44 -36.09
N GLY A 21 28.70 40.96 -34.87
CA GLY A 21 28.97 40.15 -33.70
C GLY A 21 27.80 39.19 -33.57
N CYS A 22 28.02 37.93 -33.86
CA CYS A 22 27.20 36.85 -33.33
C CYS A 22 27.24 36.99 -31.82
N ARG A 23 26.28 37.72 -31.22
CA ARG A 23 25.94 37.50 -29.84
C ARG A 23 25.46 36.04 -29.76
N ALA A 24 26.29 35.17 -29.21
CA ALA A 24 25.80 33.90 -28.74
C ALA A 24 24.61 34.25 -27.84
N GLN A 25 23.42 33.84 -28.22
CA GLN A 25 22.26 33.92 -27.39
C GLN A 25 22.62 33.10 -26.13
N GLU A 26 22.75 33.74 -24.99
CA GLU A 26 22.82 32.98 -23.73
C GLU A 26 21.67 31.99 -23.75
N PRO A 27 21.92 30.71 -23.39
CA PRO A 27 20.83 29.75 -23.29
C PRO A 27 19.78 30.37 -22.36
N ALA A 28 18.52 30.39 -22.80
CA ALA A 28 17.43 30.81 -21.95
C ALA A 28 17.48 29.99 -20.65
N GLU A 29 17.37 30.64 -19.51
CA GLU A 29 17.24 29.92 -18.24
C GLU A 29 16.07 28.95 -18.35
N PRO A 30 16.24 27.69 -17.89
CA PRO A 30 15.16 26.72 -17.96
C PRO A 30 13.92 27.24 -17.20
N GLU A 31 12.75 26.98 -17.74
CA GLU A 31 11.48 27.33 -17.12
C GLU A 31 11.35 26.66 -15.76
N LYS A 32 10.89 27.42 -14.76
CA LYS A 32 10.73 26.92 -13.40
C LYS A 32 9.42 26.14 -13.25
N VAL A 33 9.50 24.91 -12.72
CA VAL A 33 8.37 24.03 -12.42
C VAL A 33 8.40 23.64 -10.96
N THR A 34 7.33 23.89 -10.23
CA THR A 34 7.20 23.43 -8.84
C THR A 34 6.27 22.24 -8.78
N LEU A 35 6.76 21.10 -8.28
CA LEU A 35 5.99 19.89 -8.02
C LEU A 35 5.61 19.79 -6.54
N THR A 36 4.31 19.68 -6.28
CA THR A 36 3.77 19.40 -4.94
C THR A 36 3.63 17.88 -4.77
N VAL A 37 4.39 17.33 -3.83
CA VAL A 37 4.38 15.88 -3.53
C VAL A 37 3.79 15.64 -2.15
N LYS A 38 2.80 14.75 -2.08
CA LYS A 38 2.12 14.40 -0.84
C LYS A 38 2.33 12.91 -0.53
N THR A 39 2.63 12.61 0.73
CA THR A 39 2.79 11.25 1.22
C THR A 39 2.21 11.11 2.63
N PRO A 40 1.58 9.97 2.97
CA PRO A 40 1.29 9.68 4.36
C PRO A 40 2.58 9.36 5.12
N PRO A 41 2.56 9.35 6.46
CA PRO A 41 3.70 8.92 7.29
C PRO A 41 3.88 7.40 7.24
N ILE A 42 4.22 6.88 6.07
CA ILE A 42 4.48 5.44 5.87
C ILE A 42 5.95 5.14 6.13
N GLY A 43 6.21 4.32 7.16
CA GLY A 43 7.52 3.76 7.44
C GLY A 43 7.92 2.74 6.38
N LEU A 44 9.16 2.82 5.93
CA LEU A 44 9.79 1.87 5.02
C LEU A 44 10.68 0.87 5.76
N GLY A 45 10.63 0.85 7.11
CA GLY A 45 11.43 -0.01 7.95
C GLY A 45 12.90 0.38 7.99
N ASN A 46 13.73 -0.59 8.38
CA ASN A 46 15.17 -0.38 8.50
C ASN A 46 15.87 -0.69 7.17
N ILE A 47 16.29 0.36 6.49
CA ILE A 47 16.94 0.28 5.18
C ILE A 47 18.41 -0.10 5.35
N PRO A 48 18.93 -1.12 4.67
CA PRO A 48 20.34 -1.48 4.70
C PRO A 48 21.25 -0.30 4.37
N GLY A 49 22.06 0.12 5.33
CA GLY A 49 23.00 1.24 5.20
C GLY A 49 22.42 2.64 5.40
N ALA A 50 21.09 2.78 5.55
CA ALA A 50 20.43 4.08 5.77
C ALA A 50 19.68 4.16 7.13
N GLY A 51 19.37 3.03 7.78
CA GLY A 51 18.60 2.99 9.03
C GLY A 51 17.09 3.10 8.81
N GLU A 52 16.35 3.42 9.86
CA GLU A 52 14.90 3.63 9.76
C GLU A 52 14.58 4.84 8.89
N ALA A 53 13.62 4.68 7.99
CA ALA A 53 13.21 5.72 7.06
C ALA A 53 11.71 5.66 6.73
N GLU A 54 11.19 6.78 6.29
CA GLU A 54 9.84 6.93 5.74
C GLU A 54 9.88 7.22 4.23
N VAL A 55 8.73 7.09 3.58
CA VAL A 55 8.55 7.52 2.17
C VAL A 55 8.95 8.98 1.98
N TYR A 56 8.68 9.83 2.97
CA TYR A 56 9.08 11.24 2.95
C TYR A 56 10.61 11.41 2.81
N ASP A 57 11.39 10.63 3.55
CA ASP A 57 12.86 10.72 3.54
C ASP A 57 13.41 10.25 2.19
N MET A 58 12.88 9.16 1.67
CA MET A 58 13.21 8.65 0.34
C MET A 58 12.92 9.69 -0.76
N LEU A 59 11.71 10.27 -0.75
CA LEU A 59 11.31 11.29 -1.73
C LEU A 59 12.19 12.53 -1.65
N THR A 60 12.52 12.99 -0.46
CA THR A 60 13.39 14.17 -0.26
C THR A 60 14.78 13.91 -0.85
N ALA A 61 15.39 12.77 -0.52
CA ALA A 61 16.70 12.42 -1.04
C ALA A 61 16.71 12.18 -2.57
N ALA A 62 15.63 11.59 -3.10
CA ALA A 62 15.50 11.37 -4.53
C ALA A 62 15.26 12.67 -5.31
N ALA A 63 14.49 13.61 -4.76
CA ALA A 63 14.26 14.92 -5.35
C ALA A 63 15.57 15.70 -5.52
N GLU A 64 16.45 15.72 -4.52
CA GLU A 64 17.78 16.35 -4.60
C GLU A 64 18.63 15.73 -5.74
N ARG A 65 18.62 14.39 -5.86
CA ARG A 65 19.37 13.70 -6.93
C ARG A 65 18.78 13.95 -8.32
N PHE A 66 17.44 14.01 -8.41
CA PHE A 66 16.77 14.35 -9.65
C PHE A 66 17.12 15.75 -10.12
N GLN A 67 16.97 16.76 -9.24
CA GLN A 67 17.31 18.16 -9.54
C GLN A 67 18.76 18.33 -10.03
N ALA A 68 19.69 17.58 -9.46
CA ALA A 68 21.11 17.66 -9.82
C ALA A 68 21.43 17.19 -11.26
N GLN A 69 20.56 16.44 -11.91
CA GLN A 69 20.80 15.87 -13.24
C GLN A 69 19.71 16.17 -14.28
N TYR A 70 18.58 16.75 -13.86
CA TYR A 70 17.48 17.07 -14.76
C TYR A 70 17.66 18.49 -15.32
N ASP A 71 17.77 18.60 -16.64
CA ASP A 71 18.14 19.85 -17.33
C ASP A 71 17.04 20.44 -18.21
N LYS A 72 15.89 19.76 -18.34
CA LYS A 72 14.77 20.24 -19.17
C LYS A 72 14.06 21.45 -18.54
N TYR A 73 13.92 21.45 -17.20
CA TYR A 73 13.25 22.46 -16.40
C TYR A 73 14.04 22.71 -15.11
N ASP A 74 13.90 23.92 -14.53
CA ASP A 74 14.34 24.21 -13.17
C ASP A 74 13.25 23.72 -12.19
N VAL A 75 13.42 22.50 -11.64
CA VAL A 75 12.39 21.84 -10.84
C VAL A 75 12.58 22.12 -9.35
N GLU A 76 11.55 22.62 -8.68
CA GLU A 76 11.46 22.69 -7.23
C GLU A 76 10.44 21.67 -6.70
N PHE A 77 10.74 21.03 -5.56
CA PHE A 77 9.84 20.11 -4.88
C PHE A 77 9.28 20.70 -3.59
N SER A 78 7.97 20.64 -3.43
CA SER A 78 7.25 20.89 -2.18
C SER A 78 6.72 19.57 -1.64
N ILE A 79 7.54 18.89 -0.81
CA ILE A 79 7.19 17.57 -0.26
C ILE A 79 6.60 17.76 1.13
N SER A 80 5.45 17.14 1.39
CA SER A 80 4.78 17.24 2.69
C SER A 80 4.01 15.99 3.06
N ARG A 81 3.88 15.76 4.37
CA ARG A 81 3.04 14.69 4.91
C ARG A 81 1.58 15.13 5.02
N TYR A 82 0.66 14.16 4.95
CA TYR A 82 -0.74 14.34 5.30
C TYR A 82 -1.15 13.27 6.31
N ASP A 83 -2.27 13.48 7.00
CA ASP A 83 -2.81 12.50 7.92
C ASP A 83 -3.46 11.36 7.13
N TYR A 84 -3.05 10.14 7.43
CA TYR A 84 -3.54 8.93 6.75
C TYR A 84 -5.05 8.72 6.91
N LEU A 85 -5.62 9.09 8.06
CA LEU A 85 -7.06 8.94 8.31
C LEU A 85 -7.90 9.98 7.57
N ASP A 86 -7.31 11.14 7.24
CA ASP A 86 -7.97 12.26 6.54
C ASP A 86 -7.60 12.35 5.06
N GLU A 87 -6.93 11.34 4.50
CA GLU A 87 -6.39 11.33 3.13
C GLU A 87 -7.38 11.86 2.10
N GLN A 88 -8.57 11.25 2.03
CA GLN A 88 -9.57 11.61 1.02
C GLN A 88 -10.06 13.05 1.17
N ALA A 89 -10.26 13.52 2.40
CA ALA A 89 -10.72 14.89 2.67
C ALA A 89 -9.64 15.91 2.31
N GLN A 90 -8.40 15.67 2.71
CA GLN A 90 -7.28 16.58 2.43
C GLN A 90 -6.96 16.68 0.94
N LEU A 91 -7.08 15.58 0.18
CA LEU A 91 -6.91 15.61 -1.28
C LEU A 91 -8.07 16.34 -1.97
N ALA A 92 -9.31 16.06 -1.55
CA ALA A 92 -10.50 16.69 -2.13
C ALA A 92 -10.52 18.20 -1.91
N ASP A 93 -10.17 18.67 -0.73
CA ASP A 93 -10.14 20.11 -0.37
C ASP A 93 -9.15 20.90 -1.24
N LYS A 94 -8.09 20.28 -1.71
CA LYS A 94 -7.02 20.92 -2.46
C LYS A 94 -7.09 20.70 -3.96
N TYR A 95 -7.84 19.71 -4.42
CA TYR A 95 -7.96 19.41 -5.85
C TYR A 95 -8.46 20.62 -6.64
N GLY A 96 -7.78 20.92 -7.75
CA GLY A 96 -8.09 22.09 -8.59
C GLY A 96 -7.59 23.43 -7.99
N THR A 97 -6.82 23.43 -6.93
CA THR A 97 -6.16 24.61 -6.36
C THR A 97 -4.64 24.58 -6.61
N PRO A 98 -3.92 25.71 -6.47
CA PRO A 98 -2.46 25.71 -6.55
C PRO A 98 -1.74 24.85 -5.51
N GLU A 99 -2.45 24.42 -4.44
CA GLU A 99 -1.92 23.56 -3.39
C GLU A 99 -2.24 22.07 -3.62
N ALA A 100 -2.87 21.72 -4.75
CA ALA A 100 -3.16 20.34 -5.14
C ALA A 100 -1.85 19.54 -5.25
N ALA A 101 -1.94 18.26 -4.96
CA ALA A 101 -0.82 17.36 -5.20
C ALA A 101 -0.61 17.19 -6.72
N ASP A 102 0.64 17.23 -7.17
CA ASP A 102 1.03 16.80 -8.51
C ASP A 102 1.42 15.31 -8.49
N ILE A 103 2.09 14.87 -7.42
CA ILE A 103 2.41 13.47 -7.13
C ILE A 103 1.89 13.12 -5.74
N PHE A 104 1.36 11.92 -5.65
CA PHE A 104 0.77 11.40 -4.43
C PHE A 104 1.18 9.95 -4.22
N PHE A 105 1.67 9.61 -3.02
CA PHE A 105 1.95 8.24 -2.65
C PHE A 105 0.73 7.64 -1.96
N ALA A 106 0.15 6.59 -2.53
CA ALA A 106 -1.11 6.00 -2.09
C ALA A 106 -1.05 4.48 -1.96
N GLY A 107 -1.95 3.96 -1.13
CA GLY A 107 -2.34 2.55 -1.20
C GLY A 107 -3.29 2.29 -2.37
N SER A 108 -3.16 1.12 -2.98
CA SER A 108 -3.97 0.75 -4.15
C SER A 108 -5.49 0.79 -3.91
N TRP A 109 -5.92 0.68 -2.65
CA TRP A 109 -7.35 0.62 -2.30
C TRP A 109 -8.14 1.91 -2.51
N ASN A 110 -7.51 3.09 -2.52
CA ASN A 110 -8.17 4.38 -2.76
C ASN A 110 -8.15 4.80 -4.23
N VAL A 111 -7.28 4.21 -5.03
CA VAL A 111 -7.07 4.56 -6.45
C VAL A 111 -8.37 4.49 -7.28
N PRO A 112 -9.21 3.45 -7.16
CA PRO A 112 -10.45 3.39 -7.94
C PRO A 112 -11.35 4.61 -7.73
N LEU A 113 -11.44 5.13 -6.51
CA LEU A 113 -12.23 6.33 -6.20
C LEU A 113 -11.63 7.58 -6.87
N TYR A 114 -10.30 7.74 -6.85
CA TYR A 114 -9.66 8.92 -7.45
C TYR A 114 -9.71 8.89 -8.98
N VAL A 115 -9.58 7.72 -9.58
CA VAL A 115 -9.79 7.53 -11.04
C VAL A 115 -11.22 7.93 -11.43
N LYS A 116 -12.19 7.48 -10.66
CA LYS A 116 -13.58 7.79 -10.88
C LYS A 116 -13.89 9.28 -10.81
N ARG A 117 -13.24 10.00 -9.89
CA ARG A 117 -13.34 11.46 -9.78
C ARG A 117 -12.63 12.22 -10.89
N GLY A 118 -11.95 11.52 -11.81
CA GLY A 118 -11.16 12.14 -12.86
C GLY A 118 -9.91 12.87 -12.37
N TRP A 119 -9.40 12.49 -11.20
CA TRP A 119 -8.27 13.17 -10.57
C TRP A 119 -6.90 12.67 -11.03
N LEU A 120 -6.83 11.48 -11.63
CA LEU A 120 -5.56 10.82 -11.93
C LEU A 120 -5.30 10.71 -13.43
N VAL A 121 -4.03 10.86 -13.78
CA VAL A 121 -3.52 10.64 -15.13
C VAL A 121 -3.16 9.17 -15.31
N PRO A 122 -3.53 8.52 -16.43
CA PRO A 122 -3.02 7.19 -16.77
C PRO A 122 -1.49 7.19 -16.93
N LEU A 123 -0.85 6.11 -16.46
CA LEU A 123 0.62 5.94 -16.48
C LEU A 123 1.09 4.88 -17.47
N ASP A 124 0.22 4.39 -18.37
CA ASP A 124 0.52 3.31 -19.32
C ASP A 124 1.71 3.63 -20.22
N ASP A 125 1.90 4.90 -20.56
CA ASP A 125 3.02 5.39 -21.38
C ASP A 125 4.39 5.29 -20.67
N MET A 126 4.40 5.12 -19.35
CA MET A 126 5.61 4.90 -18.55
C MET A 126 5.95 3.41 -18.39
N ILE A 127 5.02 2.50 -18.69
CA ILE A 127 5.18 1.06 -18.43
C ILE A 127 5.88 0.41 -19.61
N THR A 128 7.21 0.30 -19.52
CA THR A 128 7.99 -0.44 -20.53
C THR A 128 7.74 -1.95 -20.41
N PRO A 129 8.03 -2.74 -21.47
CA PRO A 129 7.94 -4.20 -21.39
C PRO A 129 8.81 -4.80 -20.27
N GLU A 130 9.99 -4.21 -20.01
CA GLU A 130 10.91 -4.62 -18.96
C GLU A 130 10.28 -4.40 -17.58
N LEU A 131 9.76 -3.19 -17.32
CA LEU A 131 9.08 -2.87 -16.08
C LEU A 131 7.84 -3.77 -15.87
N ARG A 132 7.05 -3.99 -16.95
CA ARG A 132 5.87 -4.86 -16.89
C ARG A 132 6.22 -6.28 -16.47
N SER A 133 7.34 -6.83 -16.96
CA SER A 133 7.77 -8.19 -16.62
C SER A 133 8.42 -8.31 -15.25
N ASP A 134 9.01 -7.21 -14.74
CA ASP A 134 9.70 -7.17 -13.45
C ASP A 134 8.76 -7.12 -12.24
N VAL A 135 7.52 -6.71 -12.44
CA VAL A 135 6.48 -6.68 -11.40
C VAL A 135 5.48 -7.81 -11.64
N ASP A 136 4.93 -8.40 -10.56
CA ASP A 136 3.95 -9.46 -10.68
C ASP A 136 2.61 -8.97 -11.24
N GLU A 137 1.93 -9.81 -12.02
CA GLU A 137 0.66 -9.46 -12.65
C GLU A 137 -0.45 -9.20 -11.62
N SER A 138 -0.41 -9.87 -10.47
CA SER A 138 -1.34 -9.62 -9.36
C SER A 138 -1.21 -8.19 -8.82
N ILE A 139 0.01 -7.66 -8.76
CA ILE A 139 0.30 -6.29 -8.34
C ILE A 139 -0.20 -5.30 -9.40
N TRP A 140 0.08 -5.54 -10.69
CA TRP A 140 -0.45 -4.69 -11.76
C TRP A 140 -1.97 -4.63 -11.74
N LYS A 141 -2.64 -5.77 -11.50
CA LYS A 141 -4.10 -5.83 -11.42
C LYS A 141 -4.66 -4.93 -10.32
N GLN A 142 -4.02 -4.85 -9.14
CA GLN A 142 -4.41 -3.96 -8.05
C GLN A 142 -4.28 -2.48 -8.40
N ASN A 143 -3.39 -2.14 -9.35
CA ASN A 143 -3.07 -0.77 -9.74
C ASN A 143 -3.69 -0.36 -11.08
N THR A 144 -4.58 -1.21 -11.63
CA THR A 144 -5.25 -1.03 -12.92
C THR A 144 -6.75 -0.82 -12.71
N VAL A 145 -7.29 0.25 -13.25
CA VAL A 145 -8.72 0.58 -13.23
C VAL A 145 -9.20 0.81 -14.67
N GLY A 146 -10.28 0.14 -15.07
CA GLY A 146 -10.80 0.27 -16.43
C GLY A 146 -9.79 -0.10 -17.53
N GLY A 147 -8.84 -0.99 -17.25
CA GLY A 147 -7.81 -1.43 -18.19
C GLY A 147 -6.62 -0.49 -18.34
N LYS A 148 -6.52 0.57 -17.52
CA LYS A 148 -5.41 1.52 -17.50
C LYS A 148 -4.71 1.51 -16.15
N VAL A 149 -3.39 1.68 -16.13
CA VAL A 149 -2.58 1.78 -14.93
C VAL A 149 -2.62 3.22 -14.40
N TYR A 150 -2.96 3.40 -13.12
CA TYR A 150 -3.01 4.72 -12.49
C TYR A 150 -2.07 4.87 -11.30
N THR A 151 -1.53 3.76 -10.81
CA THR A 151 -0.50 3.78 -9.77
C THR A 151 0.74 3.08 -10.28
N LEU A 152 1.88 3.72 -10.12
CA LEU A 152 3.18 3.09 -10.31
C LEU A 152 3.53 2.38 -9.01
N PRO A 153 3.43 1.04 -8.92
CA PRO A 153 3.67 0.33 -7.68
C PRO A 153 5.14 0.43 -7.27
N TYR A 154 5.41 0.59 -5.97
CA TYR A 154 6.75 0.79 -5.43
C TYR A 154 7.15 -0.29 -4.44
N HIS A 155 6.31 -0.57 -3.45
CA HIS A 155 6.50 -1.66 -2.52
C HIS A 155 5.18 -2.38 -2.21
N GLN A 156 5.29 -3.59 -1.68
CA GLN A 156 4.18 -4.44 -1.29
C GLN A 156 4.22 -4.69 0.22
N LEU A 157 3.05 -4.78 0.82
CA LEU A 157 2.86 -5.30 2.18
C LEU A 157 2.07 -6.61 2.07
N GLN A 158 2.67 -7.71 2.49
CA GLN A 158 1.99 -9.00 2.64
C GLN A 158 1.69 -9.21 4.12
N ASN A 159 0.43 -9.36 4.46
CA ASN A 159 -0.02 -9.62 5.82
C ASN A 159 -0.06 -11.13 6.05
N THR A 160 0.98 -11.63 6.69
CA THR A 160 1.15 -13.01 7.12
C THR A 160 0.95 -13.12 8.63
N LEU A 161 1.13 -14.28 9.19
CA LEU A 161 1.21 -14.50 10.64
C LEU A 161 2.67 -14.46 11.09
N MET A 162 3.00 -13.55 11.99
CA MET A 162 4.21 -13.66 12.83
C MET A 162 3.94 -14.71 13.91
N VAL A 163 4.86 -15.65 14.09
CA VAL A 163 4.69 -16.77 15.02
C VAL A 163 5.88 -16.86 15.95
N ASN A 164 5.64 -16.86 17.27
CA ASN A 164 6.67 -16.99 18.28
C ASN A 164 7.14 -18.45 18.35
N ARG A 165 8.36 -18.72 17.85
CA ARG A 165 8.95 -20.05 17.78
C ARG A 165 9.12 -20.67 19.17
N THR A 166 9.53 -19.88 20.16
CA THR A 166 9.73 -20.35 21.53
C THR A 166 8.42 -20.85 22.17
N MET A 167 7.31 -20.14 21.95
CA MET A 167 5.99 -20.57 22.44
C MET A 167 5.51 -21.82 21.72
N MET A 168 5.74 -21.94 20.40
CA MET A 168 5.40 -23.14 19.64
C MET A 168 6.17 -24.37 20.17
N GLN A 169 7.48 -24.24 20.41
CA GLN A 169 8.33 -25.31 20.97
C GLN A 169 7.87 -25.69 22.38
N ALA A 170 7.57 -24.72 23.23
CA ALA A 170 7.07 -24.98 24.58
C ALA A 170 5.73 -25.74 24.60
N ALA A 171 4.92 -25.58 23.52
CA ALA A 171 3.66 -26.31 23.33
C ALA A 171 3.83 -27.69 22.65
N GLY A 172 5.07 -28.11 22.31
CA GLY A 172 5.35 -29.36 21.62
C GLY A 172 4.84 -29.37 20.18
N LEU A 173 5.01 -28.25 19.48
CA LEU A 173 4.51 -28.00 18.12
C LEU A 173 5.66 -27.86 17.08
N GLU A 174 6.82 -28.47 17.35
CA GLU A 174 8.01 -28.38 16.51
C GLU A 174 7.75 -28.84 15.07
N GLU A 175 6.83 -29.79 14.88
CA GLU A 175 6.47 -30.33 13.56
C GLU A 175 5.82 -29.29 12.63
N TYR A 176 5.22 -28.21 13.18
CA TYR A 176 4.60 -27.11 12.44
C TYR A 176 5.55 -25.93 12.19
N ILE A 177 6.79 -26.01 12.65
CA ILE A 177 7.79 -24.96 12.50
C ILE A 177 8.67 -25.29 11.29
N PRO A 178 8.82 -24.37 10.31
CA PRO A 178 9.71 -24.60 9.19
C PRO A 178 11.15 -24.73 9.66
N GLN A 179 11.92 -25.62 9.01
CA GLN A 179 13.32 -25.90 9.32
C GLN A 179 14.28 -24.89 8.69
N ASP A 180 13.77 -24.06 7.79
CA ASP A 180 14.47 -22.99 7.09
C ASP A 180 13.69 -21.66 7.24
N ASP A 181 14.09 -20.65 6.50
CA ASP A 181 13.43 -19.34 6.46
C ASP A 181 12.24 -19.30 5.48
N SER A 182 11.57 -20.43 5.20
CA SER A 182 10.36 -20.45 4.38
C SER A 182 9.13 -19.96 5.17
N VAL A 183 8.10 -19.54 4.43
CA VAL A 183 6.77 -19.27 5.00
C VAL A 183 6.11 -20.61 5.32
N ALA A 184 5.63 -20.79 6.54
CA ALA A 184 4.89 -22.01 6.92
C ALA A 184 3.49 -22.00 6.30
N HIS A 185 2.99 -23.20 5.99
CA HIS A 185 1.64 -23.42 5.46
C HIS A 185 0.92 -24.44 6.34
N TRP A 186 -0.28 -24.11 6.74
CA TRP A 186 -1.09 -24.96 7.60
C TRP A 186 -2.50 -25.11 7.03
N SER A 187 -3.08 -26.28 7.22
CA SER A 187 -4.52 -26.45 7.04
C SER A 187 -5.30 -25.77 8.18
N THR A 188 -6.57 -25.50 7.95
CA THR A 188 -7.45 -24.97 8.99
C THR A 188 -7.54 -25.89 10.19
N GLU A 189 -7.49 -27.23 9.98
CA GLU A 189 -7.46 -28.23 11.07
C GLU A 189 -6.18 -28.13 11.89
N GLU A 190 -5.03 -28.02 11.24
CA GLU A 190 -3.73 -27.86 11.91
C GLU A 190 -3.68 -26.54 12.67
N PHE A 191 -4.15 -25.44 12.09
CA PHE A 191 -4.23 -24.15 12.78
C PHE A 191 -5.09 -24.21 14.05
N ASN A 192 -6.23 -24.86 14.00
CA ASN A 192 -7.07 -25.08 15.19
C ASN A 192 -6.34 -25.89 16.26
N LEU A 193 -5.66 -26.98 15.87
CA LEU A 193 -4.85 -27.78 16.78
C LEU A 193 -3.73 -26.94 17.40
N ILE A 194 -3.03 -26.12 16.60
CA ILE A 194 -1.98 -25.21 17.08
C ILE A 194 -2.55 -24.25 18.12
N CYS A 195 -3.67 -23.57 17.83
CA CYS A 195 -4.32 -22.65 18.76
C CYS A 195 -4.68 -23.33 20.09
N GLN A 196 -5.24 -24.53 20.04
CA GLN A 196 -5.61 -25.29 21.24
C GLN A 196 -4.39 -25.70 22.07
N ARG A 197 -3.36 -26.26 21.42
CA ARG A 197 -2.12 -26.68 22.09
C ARG A 197 -1.37 -25.49 22.72
N LEU A 198 -1.30 -24.38 22.01
CA LEU A 198 -0.77 -23.12 22.56
C LEU A 198 -1.55 -22.71 23.80
N LYS A 199 -2.88 -22.65 23.70
CA LYS A 199 -3.76 -22.29 24.83
C LYS A 199 -3.53 -23.18 26.05
N GLU A 200 -3.40 -24.49 25.85
CA GLU A 200 -3.15 -25.46 26.92
C GLU A 200 -1.76 -25.29 27.58
N SER A 201 -0.75 -24.85 26.81
CA SER A 201 0.62 -24.67 27.28
C SER A 201 0.86 -23.33 27.98
N LEU A 202 0.07 -22.29 27.68
CA LEU A 202 0.20 -20.96 28.23
C LEU A 202 -0.40 -20.92 29.64
N THR A 203 0.42 -20.70 30.64
CA THR A 203 0.02 -20.71 32.07
C THR A 203 -0.23 -19.32 32.65
N ASP A 204 0.29 -18.27 32.02
CA ASP A 204 0.05 -16.89 32.41
C ASP A 204 -1.28 -16.41 31.82
N GLU A 205 -2.18 -15.88 32.66
CA GLU A 205 -3.51 -15.40 32.26
C GLU A 205 -3.50 -14.21 31.28
N ASN A 206 -2.33 -13.56 31.10
CA ASN A 206 -2.13 -12.45 30.18
C ASN A 206 -1.37 -12.88 28.91
N THR A 207 -1.27 -14.19 28.65
CA THR A 207 -0.70 -14.73 27.42
C THR A 207 -1.76 -15.45 26.60
N PHE A 208 -1.72 -15.28 25.28
CA PHE A 208 -2.76 -15.73 24.36
C PHE A 208 -2.13 -16.42 23.14
N ALA A 209 -2.90 -17.34 22.55
CA ALA A 209 -2.43 -18.09 21.40
C ALA A 209 -2.51 -17.31 20.09
N PHE A 210 -3.59 -16.54 19.91
CA PHE A 210 -3.88 -15.85 18.63
C PHE A 210 -4.44 -14.45 18.86
N MET A 211 -4.17 -13.54 17.94
CA MET A 211 -4.70 -12.17 17.96
C MET A 211 -6.21 -12.13 17.73
N MET A 212 -6.85 -11.09 18.27
CA MET A 212 -8.19 -10.64 17.92
C MET A 212 -8.32 -9.17 18.29
N TYR A 213 -8.87 -8.33 17.39
CA TYR A 213 -9.10 -6.90 17.62
C TYR A 213 -10.23 -6.39 16.75
N ALA A 214 -11.10 -5.53 17.29
CA ALA A 214 -12.25 -4.97 16.58
C ALA A 214 -12.67 -3.59 17.12
N ALA A 215 -11.73 -2.79 17.67
CA ALA A 215 -12.04 -1.47 18.20
C ALA A 215 -12.25 -0.41 17.12
N ASN A 216 -11.66 -0.61 15.93
CA ASN A 216 -11.74 0.31 14.81
C ASN A 216 -11.77 -0.43 13.46
N SER A 217 -11.79 0.32 12.36
CA SER A 217 -11.90 -0.23 11.00
C SER A 217 -10.75 -1.16 10.59
N GLN A 218 -9.61 -1.15 11.28
CA GLN A 218 -8.52 -2.10 11.03
C GLN A 218 -8.88 -3.55 11.42
N GLY A 219 -9.93 -3.76 12.23
CA GLY A 219 -10.45 -5.08 12.56
C GLY A 219 -11.08 -5.84 11.38
N ASP A 220 -11.14 -5.25 10.20
CA ASP A 220 -11.64 -5.89 8.98
C ASP A 220 -10.68 -6.93 8.39
N SER A 221 -9.39 -6.61 8.32
CA SER A 221 -8.40 -7.37 7.53
C SER A 221 -8.27 -8.82 7.99
N HIS A 222 -7.89 -9.03 9.25
CA HIS A 222 -7.68 -10.37 9.77
C HIS A 222 -8.99 -11.18 9.85
N ILE A 223 -10.14 -10.55 10.13
CA ILE A 223 -11.42 -11.23 10.18
C ILE A 223 -11.85 -11.71 8.78
N MET A 224 -11.74 -10.87 7.75
CA MET A 224 -12.02 -11.29 6.37
C MET A 224 -11.10 -12.46 5.95
N THR A 225 -9.86 -12.42 6.40
CA THR A 225 -8.88 -13.48 6.15
C THR A 225 -9.30 -14.78 6.88
N LEU A 226 -9.73 -14.68 8.15
CA LEU A 226 -10.24 -15.82 8.89
C LEU A 226 -11.54 -16.40 8.29
N LEU A 227 -12.46 -15.55 7.81
CA LEU A 227 -13.64 -16.03 7.08
C LEU A 227 -13.26 -16.90 5.90
N ARG A 228 -12.27 -16.48 5.09
CA ARG A 228 -11.74 -17.28 3.97
C ARG A 228 -11.07 -18.56 4.45
N ALA A 229 -10.31 -18.51 5.55
CA ALA A 229 -9.66 -19.67 6.14
C ALA A 229 -10.66 -20.80 6.49
N TYR A 230 -11.91 -20.46 6.71
CA TYR A 230 -12.99 -21.42 6.95
C TYR A 230 -13.89 -21.67 5.74
N GLY A 231 -13.44 -21.26 4.54
CA GLY A 231 -14.12 -21.56 3.29
C GLY A 231 -15.22 -20.56 2.90
N CYS A 232 -15.38 -19.45 3.63
CA CYS A 232 -16.32 -18.40 3.22
C CYS A 232 -15.78 -17.69 1.96
N PRO A 233 -16.55 -17.57 0.87
CA PRO A 233 -16.09 -16.92 -0.36
C PRO A 233 -15.92 -15.42 -0.23
N LEU A 234 -16.43 -14.79 0.83
CA LEU A 234 -16.59 -13.37 1.10
C LEU A 234 -17.48 -12.62 0.09
N TYR A 235 -17.39 -12.94 -1.19
CA TYR A 235 -18.09 -12.26 -2.27
C TYR A 235 -18.79 -13.26 -3.19
N ASP A 236 -19.93 -12.85 -3.73
CA ASP A 236 -20.60 -13.54 -4.83
C ASP A 236 -19.90 -13.27 -6.18
N GLU A 237 -20.43 -13.86 -7.25
CA GLU A 237 -19.95 -13.66 -8.62
C GLU A 237 -20.11 -12.22 -9.14
N ASN A 238 -21.01 -11.45 -8.55
CA ASN A 238 -21.27 -10.05 -8.88
C ASN A 238 -20.39 -9.07 -8.07
N GLY A 239 -19.56 -9.58 -7.14
CA GLY A 239 -18.72 -8.79 -6.28
C GLY A 239 -19.43 -8.15 -5.08
N ASN A 240 -20.62 -8.65 -4.71
CA ASN A 240 -21.29 -8.27 -3.48
C ASN A 240 -20.83 -9.17 -2.33
N PHE A 241 -20.83 -8.63 -1.10
CA PHE A 241 -20.57 -9.46 0.08
C PHE A 241 -21.58 -10.61 0.19
N ALA A 242 -21.07 -11.78 0.48
CA ALA A 242 -21.80 -13.04 0.60
C ALA A 242 -21.27 -13.87 1.78
N VAL A 243 -21.30 -13.25 2.98
CA VAL A 243 -20.88 -13.89 4.24
C VAL A 243 -22.02 -14.70 4.85
N ASN A 244 -23.28 -14.36 4.56
CA ASN A 244 -24.46 -15.07 5.05
C ASN A 244 -24.67 -16.42 4.30
N THR A 245 -23.67 -17.28 4.43
CA THR A 245 -23.64 -18.66 3.93
C THR A 245 -23.39 -19.61 5.09
N PRO A 246 -23.63 -20.93 4.95
CA PRO A 246 -23.30 -21.90 5.99
C PRO A 246 -21.83 -21.81 6.44
N GLU A 247 -20.89 -21.63 5.50
CA GLU A 247 -19.47 -21.52 5.76
C GLU A 247 -19.11 -20.22 6.46
N GLY A 248 -19.70 -19.08 6.06
CA GLY A 248 -19.48 -17.79 6.71
C GLY A 248 -20.05 -17.74 8.13
N ILE A 249 -21.25 -18.28 8.35
CA ILE A 249 -21.85 -18.38 9.68
C ILE A 249 -20.99 -19.30 10.57
N GLN A 250 -20.50 -20.42 10.06
CA GLN A 250 -19.63 -21.32 10.80
C GLN A 250 -18.30 -20.64 11.16
N ALA A 251 -17.71 -19.87 10.24
CA ALA A 251 -16.49 -19.12 10.49
C ALA A 251 -16.69 -18.05 11.57
N LEU A 252 -17.80 -17.31 11.55
CA LEU A 252 -18.14 -16.33 12.58
C LEU A 252 -18.40 -16.99 13.95
N ALA A 253 -19.05 -18.15 13.95
CA ALA A 253 -19.25 -18.95 15.17
C ALA A 253 -17.90 -19.36 15.76
N TRP A 254 -16.97 -19.80 14.94
CA TRP A 254 -15.64 -20.19 15.37
C TRP A 254 -14.82 -18.99 15.89
N ILE A 255 -14.87 -17.82 15.22
CA ILE A 255 -14.24 -16.59 15.71
C ILE A 255 -14.73 -16.23 17.12
N LYS A 256 -16.05 -16.28 17.33
CA LYS A 256 -16.67 -16.04 18.64
C LYS A 256 -16.24 -17.08 19.69
N GLU A 257 -16.14 -18.34 19.30
CA GLU A 257 -15.72 -19.43 20.17
C GLU A 257 -14.26 -19.29 20.61
N MET A 258 -13.33 -18.90 19.72
CA MET A 258 -11.94 -18.62 20.06
C MET A 258 -11.83 -17.56 21.16
N ASP A 259 -12.60 -16.49 21.03
CA ASP A 259 -12.64 -15.41 22.03
C ASP A 259 -13.19 -15.94 23.37
N GLN A 260 -14.31 -16.64 23.35
CA GLN A 260 -14.93 -17.21 24.56
C GLN A 260 -14.05 -18.25 25.29
N GLN A 261 -13.27 -19.02 24.52
CA GLN A 261 -12.31 -19.99 25.09
C GLN A 261 -11.04 -19.32 25.60
N GLY A 262 -10.83 -18.02 25.38
CA GLY A 262 -9.63 -17.29 25.78
C GLY A 262 -8.38 -17.73 24.98
N ILE A 263 -8.55 -18.13 23.73
CA ILE A 263 -7.48 -18.30 22.75
C ILE A 263 -6.95 -16.94 22.36
N THR A 264 -7.83 -15.94 22.31
CA THR A 264 -7.53 -14.54 21.96
C THR A 264 -7.49 -13.64 23.20
N PRO A 265 -6.92 -12.42 23.10
CA PRO A 265 -6.90 -11.48 24.20
C PRO A 265 -8.30 -11.11 24.69
N LYS A 266 -8.47 -11.01 26.01
CA LYS A 266 -9.75 -10.59 26.60
C LYS A 266 -10.07 -9.14 26.23
N GLY A 267 -11.32 -8.87 25.87
CA GLY A 267 -11.76 -7.53 25.47
C GLY A 267 -11.29 -7.15 24.06
N ALA A 268 -11.17 -8.16 23.19
CA ALA A 268 -10.75 -8.00 21.80
C ALA A 268 -11.57 -6.95 21.03
N GLU A 269 -12.83 -6.75 21.42
CA GLU A 269 -13.70 -5.72 20.89
C GLU A 269 -13.20 -4.27 21.16
N ASN A 270 -12.31 -4.09 22.12
CA ASN A 270 -11.71 -2.81 22.50
C ASN A 270 -10.23 -2.69 22.11
N LEU A 271 -9.63 -3.71 21.49
CA LEU A 271 -8.24 -3.71 21.08
C LEU A 271 -8.11 -3.23 19.63
N GLU A 272 -7.00 -2.56 19.36
CA GLU A 272 -6.55 -2.17 18.03
C GLU A 272 -5.44 -3.10 17.53
N LEU A 273 -5.13 -3.07 16.23
CA LEU A 273 -4.02 -3.83 15.66
C LEU A 273 -2.70 -3.61 16.42
N LEU A 274 -2.39 -2.35 16.75
CA LEU A 274 -1.15 -1.99 17.42
C LEU A 274 -1.06 -2.61 18.84
N ASP A 275 -2.19 -2.78 19.54
CA ASP A 275 -2.21 -3.46 20.84
C ASP A 275 -1.79 -4.93 20.69
N CYS A 276 -2.32 -5.64 19.70
CA CYS A 276 -1.94 -7.03 19.42
C CYS A 276 -0.46 -7.14 18.97
N VAL A 277 0.03 -6.23 18.15
CA VAL A 277 1.44 -6.18 17.75
C VAL A 277 2.34 -5.96 18.98
N ASN A 278 1.96 -5.07 19.90
CA ASN A 278 2.70 -4.85 21.15
C ASN A 278 2.66 -6.06 22.07
N LEU A 279 1.52 -6.76 22.21
CA LEU A 279 1.43 -8.02 22.93
C LEU A 279 2.38 -9.07 22.34
N PHE A 280 2.47 -9.16 21.02
CA PHE A 280 3.40 -10.06 20.33
C PHE A 280 4.85 -9.71 20.62
N TYR A 281 5.24 -8.45 20.50
CA TYR A 281 6.60 -7.98 20.80
C TYR A 281 6.98 -8.19 22.26
N ASN A 282 6.04 -8.13 23.17
CA ASN A 282 6.21 -8.41 24.59
C ASN A 282 6.13 -9.92 24.93
N GLN A 283 6.03 -10.78 23.92
CA GLN A 283 5.89 -12.24 24.07
C GLN A 283 4.66 -12.65 24.92
N GLN A 284 3.60 -11.88 24.83
CA GLN A 284 2.30 -12.18 25.45
C GLN A 284 1.30 -12.74 24.43
N LEU A 285 1.67 -12.82 23.16
CA LEU A 285 0.87 -13.35 22.08
C LEU A 285 1.74 -14.30 21.23
N ALA A 286 1.24 -15.51 20.96
CA ALA A 286 2.00 -16.49 20.20
C ALA A 286 1.92 -16.27 18.68
N MET A 287 0.77 -15.79 18.17
CA MET A 287 0.57 -15.53 16.75
C MET A 287 -0.13 -14.19 16.53
N CYS A 288 0.42 -13.36 15.66
CA CYS A 288 -0.13 -12.04 15.31
C CYS A 288 0.05 -11.76 13.82
N GLU A 289 -0.93 -11.12 13.18
CA GLU A 289 -0.77 -10.59 11.84
C GLU A 289 0.37 -9.57 11.79
N GLY A 290 1.15 -9.64 10.75
CA GLY A 290 2.21 -8.69 10.49
C GLY A 290 2.80 -8.86 9.09
N ASN A 291 3.52 -7.87 8.65
CA ASN A 291 4.27 -7.89 7.40
C ASN A 291 5.77 -8.07 7.65
N LEU A 292 6.57 -8.06 6.60
CA LEU A 292 8.02 -8.23 6.70
C LEU A 292 8.70 -7.24 7.65
N THR A 293 8.24 -5.97 7.68
CA THR A 293 8.77 -4.95 8.61
C THR A 293 8.45 -5.32 10.06
N ASN A 294 7.21 -5.72 10.36
CA ASN A 294 6.84 -6.17 11.70
C ASN A 294 7.61 -7.42 12.15
N LEU A 295 7.89 -8.32 11.21
CA LEU A 295 8.68 -9.54 11.48
C LEU A 295 10.12 -9.18 11.88
N TRP A 296 10.72 -8.19 11.22
CA TRP A 296 12.06 -7.69 11.57
C TRP A 296 12.06 -6.96 12.91
N ASP A 297 11.05 -6.16 13.19
CA ASP A 297 10.91 -5.47 14.47
C ASP A 297 10.79 -6.48 15.62
N ALA A 298 10.01 -7.55 15.44
CA ALA A 298 9.91 -8.64 16.42
C ALA A 298 11.29 -9.26 16.70
N ARG A 299 12.03 -9.61 15.65
CA ARG A 299 13.39 -10.15 15.77
C ARG A 299 14.33 -9.18 16.47
N ASN A 300 14.30 -7.89 16.12
CA ASN A 300 15.13 -6.85 16.72
C ASN A 300 14.80 -6.65 18.22
N LYS A 301 13.56 -6.92 18.62
CA LYS A 301 13.11 -6.91 20.02
C LYS A 301 13.43 -8.22 20.78
N GLY A 302 14.08 -9.18 20.11
CA GLY A 302 14.53 -10.45 20.72
C GLY A 302 13.45 -11.55 20.72
N VAL A 303 12.41 -11.43 19.92
CA VAL A 303 11.44 -12.51 19.70
C VAL A 303 12.06 -13.49 18.69
N ASP A 304 12.16 -14.77 19.05
CA ASP A 304 12.47 -15.82 18.08
C ASP A 304 11.22 -16.10 17.24
N VAL A 305 11.21 -15.56 16.02
CA VAL A 305 10.02 -15.46 15.19
C VAL A 305 10.23 -16.15 13.84
N PHE A 306 9.20 -16.78 13.34
CA PHE A 306 9.05 -17.20 11.95
C PHE A 306 7.71 -16.71 11.41
N THR A 307 7.43 -16.93 10.13
CA THR A 307 6.18 -16.52 9.51
C THR A 307 5.40 -17.70 8.93
N ALA A 308 4.08 -17.58 8.94
CA ALA A 308 3.16 -18.52 8.32
C ALA A 308 2.12 -17.75 7.50
N ASN A 309 1.62 -18.37 6.44
CA ASN A 309 0.38 -17.90 5.81
C ASN A 309 -0.82 -18.14 6.73
N PHE A 310 -1.91 -17.40 6.52
CA PHE A 310 -3.20 -17.77 7.11
C PHE A 310 -3.61 -19.13 6.54
N PRO A 311 -4.24 -19.98 7.37
CA PRO A 311 -4.59 -21.33 6.94
C PRO A 311 -5.69 -21.32 5.87
N ASP A 312 -5.80 -22.42 5.17
CA ASP A 312 -6.96 -22.76 4.36
C ASP A 312 -7.31 -24.26 4.49
N PRO A 313 -8.50 -24.69 4.06
CA PRO A 313 -8.88 -26.10 4.18
C PRO A 313 -7.96 -27.07 3.44
N SER A 314 -7.24 -26.63 2.41
CA SER A 314 -6.34 -27.49 1.61
C SER A 314 -4.93 -27.60 2.20
N GLY A 315 -4.54 -26.69 3.10
CA GLY A 315 -3.18 -26.58 3.61
C GLY A 315 -2.23 -25.80 2.71
N ALA A 316 -2.70 -25.21 1.60
CA ALA A 316 -1.88 -24.32 0.79
C ALA A 316 -1.60 -22.98 1.49
N GLY A 317 -2.55 -22.52 2.30
CA GLY A 317 -2.46 -21.24 2.98
C GLY A 317 -2.53 -20.05 2.02
N PHE A 318 -2.71 -18.85 2.57
CA PHE A 318 -2.69 -17.61 1.79
C PHE A 318 -2.41 -16.40 2.70
N CYS A 319 -2.07 -15.28 2.10
CA CYS A 319 -2.00 -14.00 2.81
C CYS A 319 -2.72 -12.90 2.02
N THR A 320 -3.08 -11.82 2.69
CA THR A 320 -3.52 -10.62 1.98
C THR A 320 -2.32 -9.78 1.60
N ALA A 321 -2.43 -9.07 0.47
CA ALA A 321 -1.39 -8.15 0.07
C ALA A 321 -2.00 -6.85 -0.46
N SER A 322 -1.31 -5.75 -0.17
CA SER A 322 -1.58 -4.46 -0.77
C SER A 322 -0.29 -3.88 -1.34
N SER A 323 -0.38 -3.22 -2.48
CA SER A 323 0.72 -2.43 -3.02
C SER A 323 0.51 -0.96 -2.72
N ASN A 324 1.60 -0.28 -2.43
CA ASN A 324 1.65 1.17 -2.34
C ASN A 324 2.51 1.71 -3.48
N GLY A 325 2.17 2.88 -3.98
CA GLY A 325 2.88 3.46 -5.11
C GLY A 325 2.48 4.90 -5.38
N PHE A 326 2.91 5.39 -6.51
CA PHE A 326 2.77 6.79 -6.90
C PHE A 326 1.68 6.99 -7.92
N CYS A 327 0.80 7.96 -7.67
CA CYS A 327 -0.18 8.47 -8.60
C CYS A 327 0.25 9.88 -9.07
N VAL A 328 -0.12 10.23 -10.31
CA VAL A 328 0.02 11.58 -10.85
C VAL A 328 -1.37 12.19 -10.98
N PHE A 329 -1.55 13.39 -10.41
CA PHE A 329 -2.81 14.12 -10.48
C PHE A 329 -2.94 14.89 -11.79
N ASP A 330 -4.14 14.94 -12.32
CA ASP A 330 -4.49 15.79 -13.46
C ASP A 330 -4.87 17.19 -12.96
N ASN A 331 -3.88 18.07 -12.90
CA ASN A 331 -4.08 19.48 -12.53
C ASN A 331 -4.27 20.37 -13.76
N GLY A 332 -4.45 19.79 -14.97
CA GLY A 332 -4.59 20.53 -16.23
C GLY A 332 -3.31 21.23 -16.69
N ASP A 333 -2.15 20.92 -16.09
CA ASP A 333 -0.82 21.44 -16.47
C ASP A 333 0.02 20.31 -17.06
N GLU A 334 0.06 20.22 -18.38
CA GLU A 334 0.77 19.17 -19.10
C GLU A 334 2.28 19.16 -18.80
N THR A 335 2.88 20.34 -18.52
CA THR A 335 4.29 20.43 -18.16
C THR A 335 4.55 19.77 -16.80
N LYS A 336 3.74 20.08 -15.77
CA LYS A 336 3.84 19.46 -14.48
C LYS A 336 3.61 17.94 -14.53
N ILE A 337 2.59 17.51 -15.29
CA ILE A 337 2.31 16.08 -15.51
C ILE A 337 3.53 15.38 -16.11
N GLN A 338 4.16 15.98 -17.13
CA GLN A 338 5.33 15.39 -17.76
C GLN A 338 6.54 15.36 -16.81
N VAL A 339 6.81 16.44 -16.07
CA VAL A 339 7.91 16.48 -15.08
C VAL A 339 7.67 15.49 -13.95
N ALA A 340 6.42 15.32 -13.51
CA ALA A 340 6.04 14.31 -12.53
C ALA A 340 6.34 12.89 -13.03
N LYS A 341 5.96 12.57 -14.27
CA LYS A 341 6.29 11.29 -14.91
C LYS A 341 7.79 11.08 -15.08
N ASP A 342 8.54 12.11 -15.48
CA ASP A 342 10.00 12.05 -15.60
C ASP A 342 10.65 11.76 -14.22
N PHE A 343 10.14 12.38 -13.13
CA PHE A 343 10.60 12.11 -11.77
C PHE A 343 10.28 10.67 -11.32
N LEU A 344 9.08 10.17 -11.60
CA LEU A 344 8.72 8.79 -11.27
C LEU A 344 9.56 7.78 -12.08
N SER A 345 9.85 8.07 -13.34
CA SER A 345 10.76 7.24 -14.16
C SER A 345 12.18 7.23 -13.58
N PHE A 346 12.64 8.38 -13.07
CA PHE A 346 13.90 8.48 -12.36
C PHE A 346 13.88 7.61 -11.09
N LEU A 347 12.85 7.70 -10.24
CA LEU A 347 12.74 6.91 -9.02
C LEU A 347 12.92 5.41 -9.27
N LEU A 348 12.31 4.86 -10.32
CA LEU A 348 12.41 3.45 -10.67
C LEU A 348 13.79 3.04 -11.18
N SER A 349 14.57 3.99 -11.74
CA SER A 349 15.92 3.76 -12.25
C SER A 349 17.01 4.12 -11.26
N ASP A 350 16.69 4.88 -10.21
CA ASP A 350 17.62 5.28 -9.17
C ASP A 350 17.82 4.17 -8.15
N GLY A 351 18.94 3.46 -8.24
CA GLY A 351 19.28 2.37 -7.31
C GLY A 351 19.26 2.78 -5.84
N GLU A 352 19.54 4.04 -5.50
CA GLU A 352 19.46 4.53 -4.13
C GLU A 352 18.01 4.69 -3.67
N ALA A 353 17.08 5.15 -4.54
CA ALA A 353 15.66 5.18 -4.22
C ALA A 353 15.09 3.75 -4.09
N MET A 354 15.48 2.84 -4.99
CA MET A 354 15.01 1.45 -4.96
C MET A 354 15.48 0.68 -3.71
N LYS A 355 16.62 1.03 -3.11
CA LYS A 355 17.04 0.42 -1.83
C LYS A 355 16.05 0.67 -0.69
N TYR A 356 15.29 1.76 -0.72
CA TYR A 356 14.27 2.02 0.32
C TYR A 356 13.14 0.99 0.33
N THR A 357 12.93 0.27 -0.77
CA THR A 357 11.95 -0.82 -0.81
C THR A 357 12.41 -2.05 -0.02
N LEU A 358 13.70 -2.16 0.30
CA LEU A 358 14.28 -3.30 1.01
C LEU A 358 13.93 -3.34 2.51
N GLY A 359 13.44 -2.25 3.08
CA GLY A 359 12.88 -2.25 4.44
C GLY A 359 11.45 -2.78 4.51
N THR A 360 10.84 -3.00 3.34
CA THR A 360 9.54 -3.65 3.12
C THR A 360 9.75 -4.76 2.08
N LEU A 361 8.73 -5.07 1.27
CA LEU A 361 8.88 -6.01 0.16
C LEU A 361 8.88 -5.23 -1.18
N PRO A 362 9.99 -5.22 -1.94
CA PRO A 362 10.00 -4.62 -3.27
C PRO A 362 8.95 -5.25 -4.19
N VAL A 363 8.28 -4.46 -5.01
CA VAL A 363 7.45 -5.00 -6.10
C VAL A 363 8.31 -5.50 -7.27
N SER A 364 9.53 -5.01 -7.39
CA SER A 364 10.51 -5.39 -8.42
C SER A 364 11.12 -6.75 -8.09
N LYS A 365 10.91 -7.72 -8.98
CA LYS A 365 11.51 -9.06 -8.89
C LYS A 365 13.03 -9.00 -9.00
N SER A 366 13.55 -8.12 -9.85
CA SER A 366 15.00 -7.95 -10.03
C SER A 366 15.68 -7.39 -8.79
N VAL A 367 15.05 -6.42 -8.08
CA VAL A 367 15.56 -5.91 -6.80
C VAL A 367 15.51 -7.02 -5.73
N THR A 368 14.40 -7.73 -5.63
CA THR A 368 14.28 -8.88 -4.71
C THR A 368 15.38 -9.91 -4.98
N GLN A 369 15.57 -10.31 -6.24
CA GLN A 369 16.60 -11.28 -6.62
C GLN A 369 18.02 -10.79 -6.32
N GLN A 370 18.29 -9.50 -6.49
CA GLN A 370 19.60 -8.92 -6.21
C GLN A 370 19.99 -9.01 -4.73
N TYR A 371 19.04 -8.84 -3.82
CA TYR A 371 19.27 -8.71 -2.39
C TYR A 371 18.76 -9.89 -1.54
N GLN A 372 18.13 -10.89 -2.15
CA GLN A 372 17.46 -12.00 -1.44
C GLN A 372 18.38 -12.83 -0.53
N ASP A 373 19.69 -12.92 -0.86
CA ASP A 373 20.65 -13.68 -0.07
C ASP A 373 21.28 -12.84 1.06
N GLU A 374 21.12 -11.50 1.01
CA GLU A 374 21.67 -10.57 2.00
C GLU A 374 20.62 -10.18 3.05
N ILE A 375 19.35 -10.21 2.69
CA ILE A 375 18.23 -9.71 3.50
C ILE A 375 17.34 -10.87 3.94
N TRP A 376 17.34 -11.12 5.24
CA TRP A 376 16.56 -12.19 5.85
C TRP A 376 15.07 -12.10 5.48
N MET A 377 14.47 -13.22 5.10
CA MET A 377 13.07 -13.37 4.68
C MET A 377 12.70 -12.72 3.34
N LEU A 378 13.56 -11.92 2.71
CA LEU A 378 13.20 -11.25 1.46
C LEU A 378 12.86 -12.24 0.35
N LYS A 379 13.64 -13.33 0.24
CA LYS A 379 13.36 -14.42 -0.72
C LYS A 379 12.02 -15.07 -0.45
N ALA A 380 11.77 -15.45 0.80
CA ALA A 380 10.54 -16.16 1.18
C ALA A 380 9.29 -15.32 0.90
N TYR A 381 9.30 -14.02 1.24
CA TYR A 381 8.19 -13.12 0.94
C TYR A 381 8.04 -12.85 -0.57
N GLY A 382 9.15 -12.79 -1.30
CA GLY A 382 9.13 -12.70 -2.77
C GLY A 382 8.44 -13.89 -3.43
N GLU A 383 8.78 -15.10 -3.00
CA GLU A 383 8.16 -16.35 -3.45
C GLU A 383 6.69 -16.44 -3.02
N ASN A 384 6.36 -15.98 -1.80
CA ASN A 384 4.99 -15.95 -1.24
C ASN A 384 4.02 -15.01 -1.98
N THR A 385 4.50 -14.17 -2.89
CA THR A 385 3.64 -13.30 -3.71
C THR A 385 2.60 -14.11 -4.51
N ALA A 386 2.90 -15.36 -4.85
CA ALA A 386 1.98 -16.25 -5.54
C ALA A 386 0.76 -16.66 -4.69
N ASP A 387 0.88 -16.60 -3.36
CA ASP A 387 -0.15 -17.02 -2.40
C ASP A 387 -1.00 -15.83 -1.88
N THR A 388 -0.89 -14.68 -2.54
CA THR A 388 -1.61 -13.48 -2.13
C THR A 388 -3.05 -13.45 -2.65
N VAL A 389 -3.96 -12.98 -1.80
CA VAL A 389 -5.36 -12.76 -2.16
C VAL A 389 -5.74 -11.28 -2.00
N ASP A 390 -6.65 -10.83 -2.86
CA ASP A 390 -7.21 -9.49 -2.80
C ASP A 390 -8.60 -9.52 -2.15
N ASN A 391 -8.73 -8.90 -0.97
CA ASN A 391 -10.01 -8.74 -0.27
C ASN A 391 -10.74 -7.45 -0.67
N ILE A 392 -10.09 -6.52 -1.36
CA ILE A 392 -10.62 -5.18 -1.67
C ILE A 392 -11.37 -5.18 -2.99
N ARG A 393 -10.87 -5.92 -3.97
CA ARG A 393 -11.45 -6.10 -5.32
C ARG A 393 -11.78 -4.79 -6.06
N GLY A 394 -11.00 -3.73 -5.81
CA GLY A 394 -11.23 -2.44 -6.45
C GLY A 394 -12.52 -1.73 -6.01
N SER A 395 -12.96 -1.94 -4.78
CA SER A 395 -14.14 -1.28 -4.20
C SER A 395 -14.01 0.25 -4.27
N LEU A 396 -15.08 0.91 -4.70
CA LEU A 396 -15.13 2.37 -4.79
C LEU A 396 -15.39 3.08 -3.46
N ASN A 397 -15.78 2.34 -2.42
CA ASN A 397 -16.04 2.87 -1.09
C ASN A 397 -15.50 1.91 -0.02
N TRP A 398 -14.21 1.54 -0.14
CA TRP A 398 -13.62 0.57 0.77
C TRP A 398 -13.63 1.05 2.22
N GLN A 399 -13.38 2.33 2.49
CA GLN A 399 -13.46 2.86 3.85
C GLN A 399 -14.85 2.70 4.45
N GLY A 400 -15.91 2.99 3.68
CA GLY A 400 -17.29 2.77 4.12
C GLY A 400 -17.60 1.30 4.42
N VAL A 401 -17.05 0.37 3.62
CA VAL A 401 -17.16 -1.07 3.88
C VAL A 401 -16.46 -1.41 5.20
N ARG A 402 -15.23 -0.98 5.41
CA ARG A 402 -14.46 -1.22 6.63
C ARG A 402 -15.21 -0.76 7.88
N ASP A 403 -15.79 0.46 7.82
CA ASP A 403 -16.47 1.08 8.95
C ASP A 403 -17.74 0.33 9.39
N VAL A 404 -18.44 -0.32 8.48
CA VAL A 404 -19.61 -1.12 8.83
C VAL A 404 -19.25 -2.56 9.15
N PHE A 405 -18.21 -3.11 8.50
CA PHE A 405 -17.77 -4.47 8.73
C PHE A 405 -17.28 -4.67 10.18
N TYR A 406 -16.31 -3.85 10.64
CA TYR A 406 -15.75 -4.03 11.99
C TYR A 406 -16.79 -3.88 13.10
N ARG A 407 -17.79 -3.03 12.91
CA ARG A 407 -18.88 -2.86 13.91
C ARG A 407 -19.70 -4.12 14.06
N ASN A 408 -19.99 -4.82 12.97
CA ASN A 408 -20.68 -6.11 13.03
C ASN A 408 -19.85 -7.18 13.74
N ILE A 409 -18.52 -7.14 13.59
CA ILE A 409 -17.61 -8.02 14.33
C ILE A 409 -17.56 -7.64 15.81
N ASN A 410 -17.53 -6.35 16.14
CA ASN A 410 -17.63 -5.89 17.53
C ASN A 410 -18.90 -6.39 18.20
N ASP A 411 -20.05 -6.25 17.53
CA ASP A 411 -21.36 -6.76 18.03
C ASP A 411 -21.36 -8.29 18.19
N LEU A 412 -20.64 -9.02 17.32
CA LEU A 412 -20.46 -10.48 17.44
C LEU A 412 -19.65 -10.83 18.71
N LEU A 413 -18.52 -10.17 18.93
CA LEU A 413 -17.61 -10.43 20.06
C LEU A 413 -18.27 -10.04 21.40
N THR A 414 -18.97 -8.91 21.45
CA THR A 414 -19.73 -8.49 22.64
C THR A 414 -20.96 -9.37 22.91
N GLY A 415 -21.39 -10.17 21.94
CA GLY A 415 -22.57 -11.02 22.04
C GLY A 415 -23.90 -10.31 21.75
N GLU A 416 -23.85 -9.07 21.27
CA GLU A 416 -25.04 -8.33 20.80
C GLU A 416 -25.67 -8.98 19.57
N LYS A 417 -24.85 -9.68 18.73
CA LYS A 417 -25.32 -10.46 17.59
C LYS A 417 -24.91 -11.93 17.70
N SER A 418 -25.80 -12.82 17.22
CA SER A 418 -25.42 -14.20 16.91
C SER A 418 -24.57 -14.25 15.64
N PRO A 419 -23.87 -15.36 15.34
CA PRO A 419 -23.16 -15.53 14.08
C PRO A 419 -24.05 -15.34 12.84
N GLU A 420 -25.31 -15.83 12.87
CA GLU A 420 -26.29 -15.69 11.81
C GLU A 420 -26.72 -14.23 11.62
N GLU A 421 -26.98 -13.51 12.72
CA GLU A 421 -27.35 -12.10 12.69
C GLU A 421 -26.19 -11.23 12.22
N ALA A 422 -24.95 -11.55 12.64
CA ALA A 422 -23.74 -10.85 12.18
C ALA A 422 -23.49 -11.07 10.68
N ALA A 423 -23.62 -12.32 10.20
CA ALA A 423 -23.47 -12.64 8.78
C ALA A 423 -24.48 -11.87 7.89
N ALA A 424 -25.76 -11.88 8.29
CA ALA A 424 -26.78 -11.14 7.56
C ALA A 424 -26.55 -9.62 7.60
N ALA A 425 -26.14 -9.07 8.75
CA ALA A 425 -25.88 -7.64 8.91
C ALA A 425 -24.61 -7.20 8.14
N ILE A 426 -23.59 -8.03 8.03
CA ILE A 426 -22.40 -7.79 7.21
C ILE A 426 -22.82 -7.67 5.76
N ASP A 427 -23.56 -8.65 5.22
CA ASP A 427 -24.00 -8.63 3.82
C ASP A 427 -24.84 -7.39 3.53
N GLU A 428 -25.81 -7.05 4.37
CA GLU A 428 -26.68 -5.89 4.19
C GLU A 428 -25.88 -4.58 4.22
N SER A 429 -25.09 -4.37 5.29
CA SER A 429 -24.41 -3.09 5.49
C SER A 429 -23.24 -2.88 4.55
N CYS A 430 -22.44 -3.93 4.26
CA CYS A 430 -21.32 -3.83 3.34
C CYS A 430 -21.79 -3.64 1.89
N ASN A 431 -22.86 -4.35 1.48
CA ASN A 431 -23.44 -4.16 0.15
C ASN A 431 -24.03 -2.76 -0.01
N THR A 432 -24.69 -2.22 1.02
CA THR A 432 -25.14 -0.83 1.03
C THR A 432 -23.95 0.15 0.85
N ALA A 433 -22.84 -0.08 1.54
CA ALA A 433 -21.65 0.75 1.40
C ALA A 433 -21.03 0.64 -0.02
N LEU A 434 -21.02 -0.56 -0.62
CA LEU A 434 -20.59 -0.75 -2.01
C LEU A 434 -21.49 -0.02 -3.00
N GLU A 435 -22.82 -0.07 -2.81
CA GLU A 435 -23.79 0.63 -3.63
C GLU A 435 -23.64 2.14 -3.53
N GLN A 436 -23.42 2.70 -2.35
CA GLN A 436 -23.13 4.11 -2.15
C GLN A 436 -21.88 4.55 -2.93
N GLY A 437 -20.83 3.72 -2.92
CA GLY A 437 -19.66 3.92 -3.76
C GLY A 437 -19.98 3.93 -5.25
N ARG A 438 -20.94 3.13 -5.71
CA ARG A 438 -21.40 3.06 -7.11
C ARG A 438 -22.33 4.21 -7.46
N ALA A 439 -23.29 4.56 -6.61
CA ALA A 439 -24.34 5.57 -6.85
C ALA A 439 -23.84 7.02 -6.82
N SER A 440 -22.79 7.31 -6.06
CA SER A 440 -22.11 8.62 -6.16
C SER A 440 -21.58 8.91 -7.59
N ASP A 441 -21.74 7.94 -8.52
CA ASP A 441 -21.38 8.01 -9.93
C ASP A 441 -22.44 8.72 -10.79
N GLU A 442 -23.69 8.41 -10.55
CA GLU A 442 -24.78 8.91 -11.41
C GLU A 442 -25.00 10.41 -11.20
N GLU A 443 -24.70 10.93 -10.00
CA GLU A 443 -24.81 12.36 -9.71
C GLU A 443 -23.63 13.20 -10.24
N SER A 444 -22.43 12.62 -10.36
CA SER A 444 -21.26 13.34 -10.89
C SER A 444 -21.19 13.31 -12.42
N GLY A 445 -21.70 12.26 -13.07
CA GLY A 445 -21.79 12.13 -14.53
C GLY A 445 -22.84 13.01 -15.21
N ASN A 446 -23.82 13.54 -14.45
CA ASN A 446 -24.87 14.43 -14.96
C ASN A 446 -24.53 15.93 -14.89
N LYS A 447 -23.30 16.30 -14.60
CA LYS A 447 -22.87 17.73 -14.57
C LYS A 447 -22.01 18.15 -15.76
N GLU A 448 -21.80 17.25 -16.74
CA GLU A 448 -21.10 17.56 -18.00
C GLU A 448 -22.04 17.44 -19.22
N ASP A 449 -23.16 18.19 -19.21
CA ASP A 449 -23.93 18.52 -20.43
C ASP A 449 -24.23 20.02 -20.48
#